data_e45e602ac071c0872b9bf6200c496c97
#
_entry.id   e45e602ac071c0872b9bf6200c496c97
#
_cell.length_a   1.000
_cell.length_b   1.000
_cell.length_c   1.000
_cell.angle_alpha   90.00
_cell.angle_beta   90.00
_cell.angle_gamma   90.00
#
_symmetry.space_group_name_H-M   'P 1'
#
loop_
_entity.id
_entity.type
_entity.pdbx_description
1 polymer ?
#
loop_
_entity_poly.entity_id
_entity_poly.type
_entity_poly.pdbx_seq_one_letter_code
_entity_poly.pdbx_strand_id
1 'polypeptide(L)'
;MSTQSHTTEINIGDHVYFHNESNEGMFYSVVDIKDDVLAIQKCEIKDSYVIEAPTLDVVLLTWNKKTDRWEWADPLTNDIWTLAFI
;
A
#
# COMPACT_ATOMS: atom_id res chain seq x y z
N MET A 1 -15.02 22.21 1.07
CA MET A 1 -14.93 21.37 1.47
C MET A 1 -13.88 20.93 1.88
N SER A 2 -13.66 20.83 2.59
CA SER A 2 -12.61 20.36 2.77
C SER A 2 -12.48 19.20 2.45
N THR A 3 -11.63 19.06 1.84
CA THR A 3 -11.40 17.89 1.44
C THR A 3 -10.98 17.06 2.48
N GLN A 4 -11.60 16.04 2.63
CA GLN A 4 -11.17 15.01 3.47
C GLN A 4 -9.85 14.53 3.03
N SER A 5 -8.90 14.54 3.87
CA SER A 5 -7.60 14.02 3.53
C SER A 5 -7.66 12.51 3.41
N HIS A 6 -7.17 12.00 2.32
CA HIS A 6 -7.11 10.56 2.10
C HIS A 6 -6.09 9.87 3.01
N THR A 7 -5.28 10.62 3.73
CA THR A 7 -4.31 10.03 4.66
C THR A 7 -4.82 9.96 6.08
N THR A 8 -6.02 10.50 6.37
CA THR A 8 -6.50 10.57 7.75
C THR A 8 -6.86 9.22 8.34
N GLU A 9 -7.13 8.25 7.50
CA GLU A 9 -7.52 6.92 7.98
C GLU A 9 -6.37 5.93 7.96
N ILE A 10 -5.19 6.37 7.58
CA ILE A 10 -4.02 5.51 7.45
C ILE A 10 -2.99 5.91 8.49
N ASN A 11 -2.49 4.94 9.22
CA ASN A 11 -1.45 5.18 10.22
C ASN A 11 -0.22 4.35 9.93
N ILE A 12 0.94 4.88 10.28
CA ILE A 12 2.18 4.12 10.19
C ILE A 12 2.03 2.90 11.07
N GLY A 13 2.39 1.74 10.54
CA GLY A 13 2.22 0.47 11.22
C GLY A 13 0.98 -0.31 10.80
N ASP A 14 0.07 0.32 10.06
CA ASP A 14 -1.11 -0.38 9.56
C ASP A 14 -0.69 -1.46 8.57
N HIS A 15 -1.42 -2.56 8.57
CA HIS A 15 -1.20 -3.64 7.62
C HIS A 15 -2.17 -3.51 6.47
N VAL A 16 -1.69 -3.71 5.26
CA VAL A 16 -2.49 -3.56 4.05
C VAL A 16 -2.23 -4.74 3.12
N TYR A 17 -3.21 -5.04 2.28
CA TYR A 17 -3.06 -6.04 1.24
C TYR A 17 -2.83 -5.31 -0.08
N PHE A 18 -1.65 -5.49 -0.65
CA PHE A 18 -1.22 -4.85 -1.88
C PHE A 18 -1.49 -5.82 -3.02
N HIS A 19 -2.37 -5.46 -3.94
CA HIS A 19 -2.85 -6.39 -4.95
C HIS A 19 -3.10 -5.71 -6.29
N ASN A 20 -3.18 -6.52 -7.34
CA ASN A 20 -3.50 -6.06 -8.68
C ASN A 20 -4.82 -6.67 -9.17
N GLU A 21 -5.19 -6.36 -10.40
CA GLU A 21 -6.43 -6.86 -10.98
C GLU A 21 -6.41 -8.35 -11.29
N SER A 22 -5.22 -8.95 -11.36
CA SER A 22 -5.08 -10.38 -11.63
C SER A 22 -5.16 -11.22 -10.36
N ASN A 23 -5.59 -10.62 -9.25
CA ASN A 23 -5.71 -11.27 -7.95
C ASN A 23 -4.37 -11.71 -7.37
N GLU A 24 -3.28 -11.16 -7.86
CA GLU A 24 -2.00 -11.35 -7.22
C GLU A 24 -1.89 -10.32 -6.10
N GLY A 25 -1.28 -10.72 -5.00
CA GLY A 25 -1.14 -9.79 -3.91
C GLY A 25 -0.31 -10.34 -2.77
N MET A 26 0.07 -9.46 -1.88
CA MET A 26 0.80 -9.84 -0.69
C MET A 26 0.62 -8.77 0.37
N PHE A 27 1.02 -9.11 1.59
CA PHE A 27 0.81 -8.22 2.71
C PHE A 27 2.00 -7.28 2.90
N TYR A 28 1.68 -6.02 3.20
CA TYR A 28 2.66 -4.98 3.44
C TYR A 28 2.24 -4.21 4.69
N SER A 29 3.18 -3.48 5.27
CA SER A 29 2.88 -2.56 6.35
C SER A 29 3.21 -1.14 5.90
N VAL A 30 2.45 -0.18 6.42
CA VAL A 30 2.68 1.24 6.11
C VAL A 30 3.86 1.72 6.94
N VAL A 31 4.88 2.24 6.28
CA VAL A 31 6.10 2.70 6.96
C VAL A 31 6.26 4.22 6.90
N ASP A 32 5.60 4.88 5.98
CA ASP A 32 5.65 6.34 5.92
C ASP A 32 4.47 6.87 5.13
N ILE A 33 4.02 8.07 5.47
CA ILE A 33 2.95 8.76 4.78
C ILE A 33 3.38 10.22 4.63
N LYS A 34 3.36 10.72 3.41
CA LYS A 34 3.73 12.10 3.19
C LYS A 34 2.95 12.64 2.01
N ASP A 35 2.06 13.60 2.28
CA ASP A 35 1.22 14.22 1.25
C ASP A 35 0.48 13.16 0.42
N ASP A 36 0.76 13.08 -0.86
CA ASP A 36 0.13 12.12 -1.75
C ASP A 36 1.01 10.90 -2.03
N VAL A 37 1.95 10.62 -1.15
CA VAL A 37 2.84 9.46 -1.28
C VAL A 37 2.72 8.59 -0.06
N LEU A 38 2.53 7.31 -0.29
CA LEU A 38 2.43 6.31 0.77
C LEU A 38 3.53 5.27 0.55
N ALA A 39 4.36 5.09 1.56
CA ALA A 39 5.42 4.09 1.51
C ALA A 39 4.99 2.85 2.28
N ILE A 40 5.09 1.70 1.63
CA ILE A 40 4.77 0.42 2.25
C ILE A 40 5.96 -0.52 2.12
N GLN A 41 6.10 -1.39 3.10
CA GLN A 41 7.19 -2.36 3.13
C GLN A 41 6.60 -3.75 3.25
N LYS A 42 7.17 -4.70 2.49
CA LYS A 42 6.67 -6.06 2.48
C LYS A 42 6.78 -6.70 3.86
N CYS A 43 5.77 -7.45 4.23
CA CYS A 43 5.79 -8.23 5.44
C CYS A 43 5.27 -9.63 5.15
N GLU A 44 5.43 -10.53 6.11
CA GLU A 44 4.98 -11.90 5.98
C GLU A 44 3.97 -12.23 7.06
N ILE A 45 3.05 -13.12 6.74
CA ILE A 45 2.16 -13.69 7.74
C ILE A 45 2.64 -15.12 7.97
N LYS A 46 2.95 -15.41 9.21
CA LYS A 46 3.44 -16.73 9.58
C LYS A 46 2.79 -17.14 10.89
N ASP A 47 2.14 -18.30 10.88
CA ASP A 47 1.46 -18.84 12.07
C ASP A 47 0.50 -17.84 12.68
N SER A 48 -0.23 -17.12 11.84
CA SER A 48 -1.20 -16.09 12.25
C SER A 48 -0.56 -14.81 12.79
N TYR A 49 0.74 -14.68 12.69
CA TYR A 49 1.43 -13.45 13.06
C TYR A 49 1.90 -12.71 11.83
N VAL A 50 1.82 -11.41 11.86
CA VAL A 50 2.40 -10.58 10.81
C VAL A 50 3.83 -10.27 11.22
N ILE A 51 4.78 -10.68 10.39
CA ILE A 51 6.19 -10.47 10.63
C ILE A 51 6.72 -9.52 9.58
N GLU A 52 7.28 -8.41 10.00
CA GLU A 52 7.88 -7.50 9.05
C GLU A 52 9.18 -8.11 8.55
N ALA A 53 9.25 -8.32 7.26
CA ALA A 53 10.46 -8.86 6.67
C ALA A 53 11.54 -7.79 6.68
N PRO A 54 12.75 -8.12 7.07
CA PRO A 54 13.85 -7.16 7.01
C PRO A 54 14.30 -7.02 5.56
N THR A 55 13.44 -6.53 4.73
CA THR A 55 13.68 -6.45 3.31
C THR A 55 13.72 -5.00 2.90
N LEU A 56 14.35 -4.75 1.79
CA LEU A 56 14.42 -3.42 1.22
C LEU A 56 13.29 -3.17 0.23
N ASP A 57 12.33 -4.09 0.16
CA ASP A 57 11.22 -3.95 -0.78
C ASP A 57 10.23 -2.93 -0.29
N VAL A 58 10.54 -1.69 -0.52
CA VAL A 58 9.64 -0.58 -0.21
C VAL A 58 9.00 -0.13 -1.50
N VAL A 59 7.69 0.02 -1.48
CA VAL A 59 6.93 0.48 -2.64
C VAL A 59 6.32 1.83 -2.30
N LEU A 60 6.45 2.77 -3.22
CA LEU A 60 5.87 4.09 -3.06
C LEU A 60 4.63 4.19 -3.94
N LEU A 61 3.49 4.38 -3.30
CA LEU A 61 2.23 4.57 -4.01
C LEU A 61 1.89 6.05 -4.05
N THR A 62 1.13 6.43 -5.07
CA THR A 62 0.62 7.79 -5.17
C THR A 62 -0.90 7.76 -5.16
N TRP A 63 -1.49 8.85 -4.70
CA TRP A 63 -2.94 8.98 -4.68
C TRP A 63 -3.43 9.35 -6.08
N ASN A 64 -4.32 8.55 -6.62
CA ASN A 64 -4.93 8.83 -7.90
C ASN A 64 -6.32 9.44 -7.67
N LYS A 65 -6.45 10.72 -8.00
CA LYS A 65 -7.70 11.43 -7.78
C LYS A 65 -8.84 10.95 -8.66
N LYS A 66 -8.51 10.38 -9.80
CA LYS A 66 -9.53 9.90 -10.73
C LYS A 66 -10.18 8.62 -10.24
N THR A 67 -9.39 7.73 -9.65
CA THR A 67 -9.90 6.47 -9.16
C THR A 67 -10.17 6.50 -7.67
N ASP A 68 -9.71 7.55 -7.01
CA ASP A 68 -9.88 7.75 -5.58
C ASP A 68 -9.22 6.63 -4.78
N ARG A 69 -8.03 6.23 -5.22
CA ARG A 69 -7.28 5.12 -4.60
C ARG A 69 -5.79 5.41 -4.59
N TRP A 70 -5.09 4.71 -3.69
CA TRP A 70 -3.65 4.63 -3.74
C TRP A 70 -3.26 3.63 -4.82
N GLU A 71 -2.34 4.02 -5.70
CA GLU A 71 -1.95 3.18 -6.83
C GLU A 71 -0.45 3.19 -7.08
N TRP A 72 0.01 2.08 -7.61
CA TRP A 72 1.37 1.94 -8.07
C TRP A 72 1.35 1.22 -9.42
N ALA A 73 1.98 1.80 -10.42
CA ALA A 73 2.06 1.19 -11.74
C ALA A 73 3.36 0.39 -11.83
N ASP A 74 3.24 -0.90 -12.08
CA ASP A 74 4.40 -1.76 -12.22
C ASP A 74 5.10 -1.44 -13.54
N PRO A 75 6.34 -0.97 -13.50
CA PRO A 75 7.05 -0.59 -14.73
C PRO A 75 7.37 -1.78 -15.65
N LEU A 76 7.31 -2.99 -15.13
CA LEU A 76 7.64 -4.18 -15.93
C LEU A 76 6.42 -4.75 -16.63
N THR A 77 5.26 -4.69 -16.01
CA THR A 77 4.05 -5.33 -16.55
C THR A 77 2.96 -4.35 -16.93
N ASN A 78 3.09 -3.10 -16.50
CA ASN A 78 2.07 -2.06 -16.64
C ASN A 78 0.80 -2.35 -15.84
N ASP A 79 0.83 -3.32 -14.95
CA ASP A 79 -0.30 -3.59 -14.08
C ASP A 79 -0.43 -2.48 -13.03
N ILE A 80 -1.66 -2.17 -12.69
CA ILE A 80 -1.92 -1.21 -11.63
C ILE A 80 -2.21 -1.97 -10.35
N TRP A 81 -1.46 -1.64 -9.32
CA TRP A 81 -1.61 -2.23 -7.99
C TRP A 81 -2.25 -1.22 -7.05
N THR A 82 -3.07 -1.70 -6.17
CA THR A 82 -3.74 -0.86 -5.18
C THR A 82 -3.75 -1.54 -3.82
N LEU A 83 -4.36 -0.90 -2.83
CA LEU A 83 -4.38 -1.40 -1.46
C LEU A 83 -5.79 -1.73 -1.01
N ALA A 84 -5.90 -2.81 -0.24
CA ALA A 84 -7.08 -3.08 0.56
C ALA A 84 -6.63 -3.05 2.02
N PHE A 85 -7.37 -2.38 2.86
CA PHE A 85 -7.02 -2.27 4.28
C PHE A 85 -7.60 -3.44 5.06
N ILE A 86 -6.82 -3.93 5.98
CA ILE A 86 -7.20 -5.09 6.78
C ILE A 86 -7.93 -4.65 8.05
#